data_2964fc37ac55ff44962a03e019033b65
#
_entry.id   2964fc37ac55ff44962a03e019033b65
#
_cell.length_a   1.000
_cell.length_b   1.000
_cell.length_c   1.000
_cell.angle_alpha   90.00
_cell.angle_beta   90.00
_cell.angle_gamma   90.00
#
_symmetry.space_group_name_H-M   'P 1'
#
loop_
_entity.id
_entity.type
_entity.pdbx_description
1 polymer ?
#
loop_
_entity_poly.entity_id
_entity_poly.type
_entity_poly.pdbx_seq_one_letter_code
_entity_poly.pdbx_strand_id
1 'polypeptide(L)'
;MPSQTLKIENARYVVTLDVERRIIRDGSILVEGRRIRRVGKAAELAGTPADRVIDAHHLVVTPGFVNGHMHISYAHAVRGIFPDDLGSPLGHVFRLQMAMTEEEEYYTTLLGLVELLRNGTVCFVDPGSTKHPDACLQAYEDAGIRVILGECVSDREAPFPLPRHGTEEAIARTASFLEKWDGRLEGRLRAWAMPFSPETCSADLLRGVKRVADERGTGLTLHHNSGPEARRESLVRHGLRPTEHLESIGVLGPNVLLSHALGLDEAEIECLARTGTAVAMCPVTAAKGGRGVAEHGRMPELLARGVRVALGCDSPNNSNHLDLVRTMNMAAIQYKDARRDMRQIPAERALEMATLMGAQALGLGDEQGSVAPGKRADLVLFDTRRPEWQALFNPVNNLVYNADGRSVHTVIVDGRVVVDAYRQSFVDEDRLFARVQEIGERLLVRTGVTLPGSRWPIV
;
A
#
# COMPACT_ATOMS: atom_id res chain seq x y z
N MET A 1 19.96 -1.76 -27.47
CA MET A 1 19.09 -0.80 -28.16
C MET A 1 19.13 0.50 -27.35
N PRO A 2 19.07 1.69 -27.97
CA PRO A 2 18.94 2.93 -27.22
C PRO A 2 17.70 2.83 -26.31
N SER A 3 17.78 3.41 -25.12
CA SER A 3 16.66 3.42 -24.18
C SER A 3 15.52 4.26 -24.76
N GLN A 4 14.30 3.72 -24.74
CA GLN A 4 13.11 4.45 -25.19
C GLN A 4 12.91 5.72 -24.35
N THR A 5 12.59 6.83 -25.01
CA THR A 5 12.36 8.11 -24.36
C THR A 5 10.88 8.45 -24.36
N LEU A 6 10.41 8.96 -23.18
CA LEU A 6 9.04 9.46 -23.00
C LEU A 6 9.11 10.90 -22.49
N LYS A 7 8.38 11.80 -23.13
CA LYS A 7 8.25 13.18 -22.70
C LYS A 7 6.80 13.46 -22.25
N ILE A 8 6.65 13.95 -21.04
CA ILE A 8 5.41 14.55 -20.56
C ILE A 8 5.61 16.05 -20.70
N GLU A 9 4.84 16.71 -21.55
CA GLU A 9 5.04 18.13 -21.82
C GLU A 9 3.82 18.97 -21.49
N ASN A 10 4.09 20.23 -21.14
CA ASN A 10 3.09 21.26 -20.84
C ASN A 10 2.18 20.92 -19.64
N ALA A 11 2.64 20.07 -18.71
CA ALA A 11 1.83 19.73 -17.55
C ALA A 11 1.35 20.98 -16.81
N ARG A 12 0.05 21.08 -16.56
CA ARG A 12 -0.53 22.23 -15.85
C ARG A 12 0.16 22.48 -14.52
N TYR A 13 0.49 21.40 -13.80
CA TYR A 13 1.37 21.40 -12.64
C TYR A 13 2.15 20.08 -12.56
N VAL A 14 3.41 20.17 -12.14
CA VAL A 14 4.20 19.03 -11.67
C VAL A 14 4.46 19.21 -10.18
N VAL A 15 3.87 18.36 -9.35
CA VAL A 15 4.10 18.31 -7.90
C VAL A 15 5.30 17.38 -7.67
N THR A 16 6.47 17.95 -7.40
CA THR A 16 7.72 17.21 -7.50
C THR A 16 8.04 16.33 -6.28
N LEU A 17 7.69 16.78 -5.09
CA LEU A 17 8.18 16.20 -3.82
C LEU A 17 9.72 16.01 -3.80
N ASP A 18 10.45 16.83 -4.57
CA ASP A 18 11.89 16.94 -4.49
C ASP A 18 12.35 17.60 -3.16
N VAL A 19 13.64 17.82 -2.99
CA VAL A 19 14.19 18.38 -1.74
C VAL A 19 13.56 19.72 -1.41
N GLU A 20 13.24 20.55 -2.44
CA GLU A 20 12.63 21.88 -2.30
C GLU A 20 11.09 21.83 -2.25
N ARG A 21 10.45 20.67 -2.46
CA ARG A 21 8.97 20.51 -2.53
C ARG A 21 8.32 21.40 -3.59
N ARG A 22 8.98 21.58 -4.72
CA ARG A 22 8.50 22.47 -5.79
C ARG A 22 7.19 21.99 -6.40
N ILE A 23 6.34 22.95 -6.75
CA ILE A 23 5.19 22.78 -7.64
C ILE A 23 5.46 23.58 -8.89
N ILE A 24 5.78 22.90 -9.98
CA ILE A 24 6.17 23.54 -11.24
C ILE A 24 4.93 23.73 -12.10
N ARG A 25 4.48 24.97 -12.26
CA ARG A 25 3.43 25.33 -13.22
C ARG A 25 4.01 25.32 -14.63
N ASP A 26 3.22 24.84 -15.61
CA ASP A 26 3.66 24.66 -17.00
C ASP A 26 4.97 23.88 -17.07
N GLY A 27 4.97 22.71 -16.44
CA GLY A 27 6.14 21.85 -16.31
C GLY A 27 6.26 20.79 -17.39
N SER A 28 7.47 20.28 -17.59
CA SER A 28 7.71 19.12 -18.45
C SER A 28 8.69 18.15 -17.80
N ILE A 29 8.57 16.87 -18.16
CA ILE A 29 9.38 15.77 -17.65
C ILE A 29 9.90 14.97 -18.85
N LEU A 30 11.21 14.70 -18.87
CA LEU A 30 11.83 13.78 -19.81
C LEU A 30 12.23 12.51 -19.05
N VAL A 31 11.74 11.39 -19.53
CA VAL A 31 12.08 10.04 -19.05
C VAL A 31 12.95 9.37 -20.09
N GLU A 32 14.01 8.69 -19.64
CA GLU A 32 14.89 7.86 -20.46
C GLU A 32 14.95 6.45 -19.87
N GLY A 33 14.42 5.49 -20.59
CA GLY A 33 14.24 4.13 -20.09
C GLY A 33 13.36 4.12 -18.85
N ARG A 34 13.94 3.75 -17.70
CA ARG A 34 13.20 3.60 -16.43
C ARG A 34 13.33 4.82 -15.51
N ARG A 35 14.08 5.85 -15.89
CA ARG A 35 14.43 6.95 -14.97
C ARG A 35 14.03 8.32 -15.52
N ILE A 36 13.69 9.20 -14.61
CA ILE A 36 13.51 10.62 -14.90
C ILE A 36 14.87 11.22 -15.23
N ARG A 37 15.02 11.76 -16.43
CA ARG A 37 16.24 12.40 -16.90
C ARG A 37 16.29 13.89 -16.57
N ARG A 38 15.15 14.58 -16.81
CA ARG A 38 15.01 16.01 -16.56
C ARG A 38 13.59 16.34 -16.12
N VAL A 39 13.46 17.34 -15.28
CA VAL A 39 12.19 17.97 -14.91
C VAL A 39 12.42 19.47 -14.77
N GLY A 40 11.50 20.29 -15.31
CA GLY A 40 11.62 21.74 -15.28
C GLY A 40 10.42 22.41 -15.95
N LYS A 41 10.56 23.70 -16.25
CA LYS A 41 9.57 24.45 -17.04
C LYS A 41 9.48 23.89 -18.45
N ALA A 42 8.29 23.94 -19.07
CA ALA A 42 8.09 23.45 -20.44
C ALA A 42 9.05 24.13 -21.44
N ALA A 43 9.31 25.41 -21.28
CA ALA A 43 10.26 26.15 -22.12
C ALA A 43 11.69 25.60 -22.06
N GLU A 44 12.13 25.06 -20.91
CA GLU A 44 13.47 24.49 -20.73
C GLU A 44 13.65 23.17 -21.44
N LEU A 45 12.55 22.45 -21.71
CA LEU A 45 12.52 21.16 -22.40
C LEU A 45 11.93 21.28 -23.81
N ALA A 46 11.60 22.52 -24.27
CA ALA A 46 11.11 22.76 -25.63
C ALA A 46 12.15 22.25 -26.66
N GLY A 47 11.67 21.59 -27.71
CA GLY A 47 12.55 21.06 -28.76
C GLY A 47 13.34 19.80 -28.36
N THR A 48 13.29 19.33 -27.11
CA THR A 48 13.89 18.04 -26.74
C THR A 48 13.09 16.90 -27.38
N PRO A 49 13.71 16.08 -28.28
CA PRO A 49 13.01 14.98 -28.92
C PRO A 49 12.73 13.84 -27.92
N ALA A 50 11.64 13.10 -28.19
CA ALA A 50 11.31 11.86 -27.49
C ALA A 50 10.56 10.92 -28.44
N ASP A 51 10.70 9.61 -28.20
CA ASP A 51 10.01 8.57 -29.00
C ASP A 51 8.49 8.60 -28.79
N ARG A 52 8.08 8.99 -27.57
CA ARG A 52 6.67 9.18 -27.21
C ARG A 52 6.49 10.51 -26.48
N VAL A 53 5.43 11.23 -26.82
CA VAL A 53 5.06 12.50 -26.14
C VAL A 53 3.64 12.37 -25.60
N ILE A 54 3.44 12.77 -24.35
CA ILE A 54 2.14 12.95 -23.70
C ILE A 54 1.94 14.45 -23.49
N ASP A 55 0.97 15.05 -24.18
CA ASP A 55 0.55 16.41 -23.90
C ASP A 55 -0.27 16.46 -22.61
N ALA A 56 0.24 17.17 -21.61
CA ALA A 56 -0.30 17.23 -20.27
C ALA A 56 -0.87 18.62 -19.90
N HIS A 57 -1.21 19.49 -20.89
CA HIS A 57 -1.67 20.86 -20.65
C HIS A 57 -2.88 20.95 -19.70
N HIS A 58 -3.66 19.90 -19.54
CA HIS A 58 -4.79 19.81 -18.61
C HIS A 58 -4.56 18.77 -17.49
N LEU A 59 -3.32 18.30 -17.31
CA LEU A 59 -2.99 17.28 -16.32
C LEU A 59 -2.14 17.86 -15.17
N VAL A 60 -2.38 17.36 -13.98
CA VAL A 60 -1.48 17.48 -12.82
C VAL A 60 -0.68 16.21 -12.70
N VAL A 61 0.64 16.35 -12.61
CA VAL A 61 1.56 15.21 -12.47
C VAL A 61 2.07 15.14 -11.04
N THR A 62 2.03 13.95 -10.45
CA THR A 62 2.60 13.62 -9.13
C THR A 62 3.51 12.41 -9.22
N PRO A 63 4.35 12.13 -8.22
CA PRO A 63 4.90 10.79 -8.05
C PRO A 63 3.78 9.77 -7.93
N GLY A 64 4.03 8.54 -8.36
CA GLY A 64 3.13 7.42 -8.14
C GLY A 64 2.97 7.10 -6.65
N PHE A 65 1.79 6.64 -6.27
CA PHE A 65 1.48 6.35 -4.87
C PHE A 65 2.08 5.03 -4.41
N VAL A 66 2.49 5.03 -3.14
CA VAL A 66 3.08 3.89 -2.43
C VAL A 66 2.14 3.46 -1.31
N ASN A 67 1.56 2.27 -1.46
CA ASN A 67 0.65 1.68 -0.48
C ASN A 67 1.44 0.80 0.48
N GLY A 68 1.62 1.25 1.73
CA GLY A 68 2.46 0.59 2.73
C GLY A 68 1.90 -0.71 3.30
N HIS A 69 0.62 -1.01 3.06
CA HIS A 69 -0.02 -2.23 3.57
C HIS A 69 -1.35 -2.50 2.87
N MET A 70 -1.44 -3.64 2.18
CA MET A 70 -2.70 -4.13 1.59
C MET A 70 -2.60 -5.60 1.24
N HIS A 71 -3.71 -6.31 1.32
CA HIS A 71 -3.82 -7.72 0.96
C HIS A 71 -4.46 -7.86 -0.41
N ILE A 72 -3.68 -8.15 -1.45
CA ILE A 72 -4.10 -8.04 -2.85
C ILE A 72 -5.22 -9.02 -3.24
N SER A 73 -5.08 -10.29 -2.90
CA SER A 73 -6.03 -11.32 -3.31
C SER A 73 -7.07 -11.69 -2.25
N TYR A 74 -6.94 -11.19 -1.05
CA TYR A 74 -7.58 -11.56 0.20
C TYR A 74 -9.12 -11.57 0.14
N ALA A 75 -9.67 -12.64 -0.47
CA ALA A 75 -11.09 -12.80 -0.78
C ALA A 75 -11.72 -11.58 -1.50
N HIS A 76 -10.96 -10.87 -2.34
CA HIS A 76 -11.42 -9.68 -3.07
C HIS A 76 -12.61 -10.00 -3.98
N ALA A 77 -12.70 -11.24 -4.48
CA ALA A 77 -13.83 -11.71 -5.30
C ALA A 77 -15.20 -11.68 -4.57
N VAL A 78 -15.20 -11.58 -3.24
CA VAL A 78 -16.42 -11.48 -2.43
C VAL A 78 -16.50 -10.17 -1.63
N ARG A 79 -15.75 -9.16 -2.04
CA ARG A 79 -15.80 -7.83 -1.41
C ARG A 79 -17.24 -7.30 -1.34
N GLY A 80 -17.60 -6.76 -0.18
CA GLY A 80 -18.92 -6.12 0.03
C GLY A 80 -20.00 -7.04 0.56
N ILE A 81 -19.75 -8.37 0.70
CA ILE A 81 -20.75 -9.28 1.26
C ILE A 81 -20.83 -9.23 2.79
N PHE A 82 -19.80 -8.71 3.46
CA PHE A 82 -19.72 -8.69 4.92
C PHE A 82 -20.52 -7.51 5.48
N PRO A 83 -21.61 -7.76 6.24
CA PRO A 83 -22.38 -6.69 6.86
C PRO A 83 -21.62 -6.09 8.06
N ASP A 84 -21.89 -4.81 8.37
CA ASP A 84 -21.21 -4.08 9.45
C ASP A 84 -21.42 -4.69 10.84
N ASP A 85 -22.54 -5.35 11.07
CA ASP A 85 -22.89 -6.00 12.33
C ASP A 85 -22.29 -7.41 12.51
N LEU A 86 -21.58 -7.91 11.51
CA LEU A 86 -20.82 -9.15 11.64
C LEU A 86 -19.63 -9.02 12.61
N GLY A 87 -19.13 -7.80 12.83
CA GLY A 87 -17.86 -7.55 13.51
C GLY A 87 -16.65 -7.86 12.61
N SER A 88 -15.63 -8.55 13.14
CA SER A 88 -14.45 -8.88 12.36
C SER A 88 -14.73 -9.98 11.33
N PRO A 89 -14.54 -9.75 10.03
CA PRO A 89 -14.76 -10.76 9.00
C PRO A 89 -13.58 -11.74 8.84
N LEU A 90 -12.47 -11.61 9.59
CA LEU A 90 -11.20 -12.30 9.35
C LEU A 90 -11.36 -13.82 9.23
N GLY A 91 -12.12 -14.46 10.11
CA GLY A 91 -12.34 -15.92 10.04
C GLY A 91 -12.97 -16.37 8.74
N HIS A 92 -13.95 -15.62 8.23
CA HIS A 92 -14.60 -15.91 6.96
C HIS A 92 -13.67 -15.62 5.78
N VAL A 93 -12.97 -14.50 5.82
CA VAL A 93 -12.05 -14.09 4.76
C VAL A 93 -10.92 -15.11 4.58
N PHE A 94 -10.27 -15.54 5.67
CA PHE A 94 -9.24 -16.58 5.58
C PHE A 94 -9.80 -17.92 5.08
N ARG A 95 -11.00 -18.32 5.50
CA ARG A 95 -11.64 -19.54 4.99
C ARG A 95 -11.87 -19.49 3.49
N LEU A 96 -12.34 -18.33 2.98
CA LEU A 96 -12.53 -18.10 1.55
C LEU A 96 -11.19 -18.09 0.80
N GLN A 97 -10.20 -17.37 1.33
CA GLN A 97 -8.85 -17.30 0.75
C GLN A 97 -8.21 -18.69 0.61
N MET A 98 -8.28 -19.50 1.67
CA MET A 98 -7.69 -20.85 1.67
C MET A 98 -8.40 -21.83 0.74
N ALA A 99 -9.63 -21.54 0.30
CA ALA A 99 -10.39 -22.33 -0.65
C ALA A 99 -10.13 -21.97 -2.13
N MET A 100 -9.44 -20.85 -2.40
CA MET A 100 -9.18 -20.39 -3.77
C MET A 100 -8.24 -21.36 -4.51
N THR A 101 -8.48 -21.52 -5.81
CA THR A 101 -7.55 -22.16 -6.75
C THR A 101 -6.52 -21.14 -7.26
N GLU A 102 -5.47 -21.61 -7.94
CA GLU A 102 -4.47 -20.73 -8.57
C GLU A 102 -5.10 -19.78 -9.60
N GLU A 103 -6.00 -20.29 -10.44
CA GLU A 103 -6.71 -19.48 -11.42
C GLU A 103 -7.56 -18.40 -10.76
N GLU A 104 -8.29 -18.76 -9.71
CA GLU A 104 -9.14 -17.82 -8.96
C GLU A 104 -8.31 -16.74 -8.29
N GLU A 105 -7.14 -17.08 -7.73
CA GLU A 105 -6.25 -16.12 -7.11
C GLU A 105 -5.61 -15.18 -8.15
N TYR A 106 -5.26 -15.69 -9.34
CA TYR A 106 -4.79 -14.86 -10.45
C TYR A 106 -5.82 -13.78 -10.83
N TYR A 107 -7.07 -14.14 -11.09
CA TYR A 107 -8.12 -13.18 -11.48
C TYR A 107 -8.48 -12.22 -10.34
N THR A 108 -8.52 -12.71 -9.10
CA THR A 108 -8.77 -11.88 -7.92
C THR A 108 -7.65 -10.87 -7.71
N THR A 109 -6.40 -11.28 -7.93
CA THR A 109 -5.24 -10.39 -7.92
C THR A 109 -5.31 -9.36 -9.03
N LEU A 110 -5.64 -9.75 -10.27
CA LEU A 110 -5.84 -8.81 -11.38
C LEU A 110 -6.88 -7.74 -11.06
N LEU A 111 -8.01 -8.11 -10.44
CA LEU A 111 -9.01 -7.12 -10.01
C LEU A 111 -8.42 -6.09 -9.06
N GLY A 112 -7.63 -6.54 -8.06
CA GLY A 112 -6.96 -5.64 -7.14
C GLY A 112 -5.96 -4.72 -7.85
N LEU A 113 -5.20 -5.23 -8.81
CA LEU A 113 -4.23 -4.46 -9.59
C LEU A 113 -4.89 -3.42 -10.49
N VAL A 114 -6.00 -3.78 -11.12
CA VAL A 114 -6.84 -2.84 -11.90
C VAL A 114 -7.26 -1.67 -11.00
N GLU A 115 -7.77 -1.95 -9.80
CA GLU A 115 -8.20 -0.91 -8.86
C GLU A 115 -7.02 -0.07 -8.37
N LEU A 116 -5.89 -0.68 -7.98
CA LEU A 116 -4.69 0.03 -7.52
C LEU A 116 -4.17 1.00 -8.58
N LEU A 117 -3.96 0.52 -9.81
CA LEU A 117 -3.42 1.33 -10.90
C LEU A 117 -4.40 2.43 -11.31
N ARG A 118 -5.70 2.15 -11.38
CA ARG A 118 -6.73 3.17 -11.65
C ARG A 118 -6.78 4.28 -10.59
N ASN A 119 -6.31 3.99 -9.39
CA ASN A 119 -6.24 4.94 -8.29
C ASN A 119 -4.82 5.49 -8.08
N GLY A 120 -3.89 5.27 -9.03
CA GLY A 120 -2.55 5.86 -9.03
C GLY A 120 -1.53 5.16 -8.14
N THR A 121 -1.82 4.00 -7.58
CA THR A 121 -0.85 3.21 -6.81
C THR A 121 0.09 2.48 -7.76
N VAL A 122 1.39 2.71 -7.63
CA VAL A 122 2.46 2.13 -8.46
C VAL A 122 3.32 1.11 -7.71
N CYS A 123 3.26 1.15 -6.37
CA CYS A 123 4.00 0.27 -5.48
C CYS A 123 3.14 -0.08 -4.27
N PHE A 124 3.16 -1.33 -3.83
CA PHE A 124 2.44 -1.75 -2.62
C PHE A 124 3.18 -2.84 -1.86
N VAL A 125 2.83 -2.98 -0.56
CA VAL A 125 3.28 -4.07 0.30
C VAL A 125 2.12 -5.03 0.52
N ASP A 126 2.28 -6.30 0.09
CA ASP A 126 1.38 -7.40 0.44
C ASP A 126 2.01 -8.22 1.56
N PRO A 127 1.42 -8.25 2.76
CA PRO A 127 2.00 -8.94 3.92
C PRO A 127 1.87 -10.47 3.85
N GLY A 128 1.83 -11.04 2.65
CA GLY A 128 1.98 -12.47 2.42
C GLY A 128 0.73 -13.31 2.64
N SER A 129 -0.45 -12.75 2.54
CA SER A 129 -1.71 -13.50 2.64
C SER A 129 -2.09 -14.25 1.36
N THR A 130 -1.28 -14.17 0.32
CA THR A 130 -1.45 -14.92 -0.94
C THR A 130 -1.19 -16.40 -0.72
N LYS A 131 -2.10 -17.25 -1.21
CA LYS A 131 -1.97 -18.70 -1.14
C LYS A 131 -1.13 -19.26 -2.30
N HIS A 132 -1.28 -18.70 -3.48
CA HIS A 132 -0.62 -19.11 -4.71
C HIS A 132 0.28 -17.99 -5.27
N PRO A 133 1.47 -17.78 -4.69
CA PRO A 133 2.33 -16.65 -5.07
C PRO A 133 2.80 -16.69 -6.53
N ASP A 134 2.93 -17.87 -7.15
CA ASP A 134 3.28 -17.98 -8.58
C ASP A 134 2.14 -17.43 -9.49
N ALA A 135 0.86 -17.65 -9.14
CA ALA A 135 -0.29 -17.08 -9.85
C ALA A 135 -0.34 -15.55 -9.69
N CYS A 136 -0.09 -15.05 -8.47
CA CYS A 136 0.01 -13.61 -8.21
C CYS A 136 1.18 -12.97 -8.97
N LEU A 137 2.33 -13.65 -9.06
CA LEU A 137 3.49 -13.17 -9.81
C LEU A 137 3.13 -12.90 -11.28
N GLN A 138 2.39 -13.82 -11.91
CA GLN A 138 1.94 -13.63 -13.29
C GLN A 138 1.07 -12.39 -13.41
N ALA A 139 0.13 -12.17 -12.48
CA ALA A 139 -0.71 -10.97 -12.49
C ALA A 139 0.11 -9.68 -12.28
N TYR A 140 1.15 -9.70 -11.42
CA TYR A 140 2.04 -8.55 -11.21
C TYR A 140 2.87 -8.25 -12.47
N GLU A 141 3.32 -9.28 -13.17
CA GLU A 141 4.07 -9.14 -14.43
C GLU A 141 3.21 -8.52 -15.51
N ASP A 142 2.00 -9.04 -15.71
CA ASP A 142 1.02 -8.55 -16.69
C ASP A 142 0.67 -7.07 -16.45
N ALA A 143 0.42 -6.69 -15.20
CA ALA A 143 0.09 -5.33 -14.81
C ALA A 143 1.28 -4.37 -14.82
N GLY A 144 2.50 -4.87 -14.75
CA GLY A 144 3.72 -4.07 -14.71
C GLY A 144 3.95 -3.30 -13.42
N ILE A 145 3.20 -3.58 -12.36
CA ILE A 145 3.27 -2.89 -11.06
C ILE A 145 4.51 -3.29 -10.25
N ARG A 146 4.84 -2.49 -9.23
CA ARG A 146 5.88 -2.80 -8.25
C ARG A 146 5.26 -3.37 -6.97
N VAL A 147 5.87 -4.41 -6.40
CA VAL A 147 5.37 -5.07 -5.20
C VAL A 147 6.48 -5.43 -4.23
N ILE A 148 6.19 -5.29 -2.94
CA ILE A 148 6.93 -5.91 -1.85
C ILE A 148 6.08 -7.07 -1.34
N LEU A 149 6.58 -8.29 -1.44
CA LEU A 149 5.86 -9.53 -1.18
C LEU A 149 6.64 -10.41 -0.22
N GLY A 150 5.96 -11.17 0.62
CA GLY A 150 6.55 -12.21 1.45
C GLY A 150 5.63 -13.39 1.63
N GLU A 151 6.14 -14.44 2.25
CA GLU A 151 5.32 -15.52 2.75
C GLU A 151 4.90 -15.22 4.18
N CYS A 152 3.58 -15.25 4.43
CA CYS A 152 3.05 -15.10 5.77
C CYS A 152 3.38 -16.35 6.61
N VAL A 153 4.12 -16.19 7.69
CA VAL A 153 4.50 -17.27 8.59
C VAL A 153 4.01 -17.03 10.02
N SER A 154 3.63 -18.12 10.70
CA SER A 154 3.28 -18.15 12.11
C SER A 154 3.65 -19.50 12.71
N ASP A 155 3.92 -19.55 14.04
CA ASP A 155 4.19 -20.78 14.78
C ASP A 155 3.29 -20.97 16.01
N ARG A 156 2.36 -20.04 16.23
CA ARG A 156 1.34 -20.11 17.28
C ARG A 156 -0.06 -20.21 16.69
N GLU A 157 -0.99 -20.67 17.49
CA GLU A 157 -2.39 -20.77 17.13
C GLU A 157 -3.02 -19.37 16.98
N ALA A 158 -3.86 -19.21 15.96
CA ALA A 158 -4.64 -18.00 15.70
C ALA A 158 -6.14 -18.32 15.82
N PRO A 159 -7.00 -17.33 16.14
CA PRO A 159 -8.46 -17.52 16.21
C PRO A 159 -9.12 -17.65 14.83
N PHE A 160 -8.35 -17.76 13.77
CA PHE A 160 -8.77 -17.95 12.37
C PHE A 160 -7.79 -18.88 11.67
N PRO A 161 -8.15 -19.49 10.52
CA PRO A 161 -7.31 -20.52 9.87
C PRO A 161 -6.07 -19.91 9.20
N LEU A 162 -5.14 -19.39 10.00
CA LEU A 162 -3.82 -18.96 9.57
C LEU A 162 -2.88 -20.18 9.42
N PRO A 163 -2.11 -20.31 8.33
CA PRO A 163 -1.10 -21.34 8.21
C PRO A 163 -0.10 -21.29 9.37
N ARG A 164 0.10 -22.45 10.01
CA ARG A 164 1.01 -22.58 11.15
C ARG A 164 2.09 -23.61 10.84
N HIS A 165 3.33 -23.26 11.14
CA HIS A 165 4.52 -24.09 10.94
C HIS A 165 5.29 -24.27 12.25
N GLY A 166 6.22 -25.21 12.31
CA GLY A 166 7.22 -25.21 13.37
C GLY A 166 8.15 -23.99 13.24
N THR A 167 8.70 -23.52 14.35
CA THR A 167 9.54 -22.29 14.36
C THR A 167 10.67 -22.36 13.34
N GLU A 168 11.47 -23.42 13.34
CA GLU A 168 12.59 -23.61 12.40
C GLU A 168 12.10 -23.76 10.95
N GLU A 169 10.99 -24.45 10.72
CA GLU A 169 10.37 -24.54 9.41
C GLU A 169 9.94 -23.17 8.89
N ALA A 170 9.28 -22.35 9.71
CA ALA A 170 8.83 -21.01 9.34
C ALA A 170 10.02 -20.08 8.99
N ILE A 171 11.12 -20.19 9.73
CA ILE A 171 12.36 -19.46 9.43
C ILE A 171 12.96 -19.91 8.09
N ALA A 172 13.04 -21.24 7.86
CA ALA A 172 13.56 -21.80 6.62
C ALA A 172 12.70 -21.43 5.40
N ARG A 173 11.37 -21.43 5.54
CA ARG A 173 10.42 -21.00 4.51
C ARG A 173 10.64 -19.53 4.16
N THR A 174 10.78 -18.66 5.16
CA THR A 174 11.11 -17.24 4.94
C THR A 174 12.40 -17.10 4.15
N ALA A 175 13.48 -17.79 4.54
CA ALA A 175 14.76 -17.72 3.85
C ALA A 175 14.66 -18.20 2.39
N SER A 176 13.94 -19.31 2.15
CA SER A 176 13.71 -19.85 0.80
C SER A 176 12.85 -18.91 -0.06
N PHE A 177 11.84 -18.27 0.54
CA PHE A 177 11.00 -17.31 -0.16
C PHE A 177 11.84 -16.10 -0.62
N LEU A 178 12.64 -15.53 0.27
CA LEU A 178 13.51 -14.39 -0.05
C LEU A 178 14.48 -14.74 -1.19
N GLU A 179 15.07 -15.94 -1.15
CA GLU A 179 15.99 -16.41 -2.19
C GLU A 179 15.30 -16.60 -3.55
N LYS A 180 14.10 -17.19 -3.56
CA LYS A 180 13.34 -17.48 -4.79
C LYS A 180 12.82 -16.20 -5.45
N TRP A 181 12.40 -15.19 -4.67
CA TRP A 181 11.54 -14.13 -5.15
C TRP A 181 12.20 -12.76 -5.25
N ASP A 182 13.20 -12.43 -4.43
CA ASP A 182 13.79 -11.07 -4.43
C ASP A 182 14.43 -10.74 -5.78
N GLY A 183 14.19 -9.52 -6.25
CA GLY A 183 14.72 -9.02 -7.51
C GLY A 183 13.98 -9.47 -8.78
N ARG A 184 12.95 -10.31 -8.68
CA ARG A 184 12.15 -10.72 -9.85
C ARG A 184 11.42 -9.54 -10.48
N LEU A 185 10.80 -9.78 -11.65
CA LEU A 185 10.10 -8.73 -12.44
C LEU A 185 11.03 -7.55 -12.75
N GLU A 186 12.30 -7.85 -13.12
CA GLU A 186 13.32 -6.83 -13.43
C GLU A 186 13.56 -5.86 -12.24
N GLY A 187 13.46 -6.36 -11.00
CA GLY A 187 13.64 -5.62 -9.77
C GLY A 187 12.39 -4.87 -9.27
N ARG A 188 11.23 -5.06 -9.92
CA ARG A 188 9.95 -4.52 -9.41
C ARG A 188 9.38 -5.33 -8.26
N LEU A 189 9.76 -6.60 -8.09
CA LEU A 189 9.42 -7.40 -6.93
C LEU A 189 10.60 -7.41 -5.95
N ARG A 190 10.32 -7.00 -4.69
CA ARG A 190 11.22 -7.15 -3.55
C ARG A 190 10.59 -8.14 -2.58
N ALA A 191 11.39 -9.07 -2.07
CA ALA A 191 10.92 -10.03 -1.09
C ALA A 191 11.30 -9.60 0.33
N TRP A 192 10.32 -9.61 1.25
CA TRP A 192 10.50 -9.26 2.66
C TRP A 192 10.12 -10.41 3.59
N ALA A 193 10.68 -10.44 4.80
CA ALA A 193 10.22 -11.32 5.86
C ALA A 193 8.85 -10.84 6.39
N MET A 194 7.88 -11.76 6.51
CA MET A 194 6.50 -11.41 6.86
C MET A 194 5.91 -12.34 7.93
N PRO A 195 6.43 -12.32 9.18
CA PRO A 195 5.71 -12.95 10.29
C PRO A 195 4.38 -12.23 10.49
N PHE A 196 3.29 -12.98 10.76
CA PHE A 196 1.95 -12.38 10.73
C PHE A 196 1.78 -11.30 11.82
N SER A 197 1.99 -11.65 13.08
CA SER A 197 1.87 -10.70 14.21
C SER A 197 2.56 -11.23 15.48
N PRO A 198 2.84 -10.40 16.50
CA PRO A 198 3.39 -10.85 17.78
C PRO A 198 2.50 -11.83 18.54
N GLU A 199 1.18 -11.79 18.30
CA GLU A 199 0.20 -12.69 18.93
C GLU A 199 0.33 -14.12 18.38
N THR A 200 0.62 -14.26 17.09
CA THR A 200 0.67 -15.55 16.38
C THR A 200 2.09 -16.07 16.13
N CYS A 201 3.10 -15.30 16.52
CA CYS A 201 4.51 -15.66 16.36
C CYS A 201 5.22 -15.71 17.73
N SER A 202 6.06 -16.73 17.92
CA SER A 202 6.93 -16.79 19.09
C SER A 202 8.07 -15.77 18.98
N ALA A 203 8.68 -15.43 20.13
CA ALA A 203 9.88 -14.57 20.15
C ALA A 203 11.03 -15.19 19.34
N ASP A 204 11.14 -16.53 19.33
CA ASP A 204 12.17 -17.24 18.57
C ASP A 204 11.94 -17.14 17.07
N LEU A 205 10.69 -17.28 16.61
CA LEU A 205 10.32 -17.06 15.21
C LEU A 205 10.62 -15.61 14.81
N LEU A 206 10.15 -14.63 15.58
CA LEU A 206 10.35 -13.21 15.28
C LEU A 206 11.83 -12.84 15.19
N ARG A 207 12.67 -13.31 16.13
CA ARG A 207 14.14 -13.14 16.08
C ARG A 207 14.77 -13.83 14.88
N GLY A 208 14.30 -15.05 14.58
CA GLY A 208 14.82 -15.86 13.47
C GLY A 208 14.58 -15.20 12.12
N VAL A 209 13.33 -14.76 11.83
CA VAL A 209 13.00 -14.10 10.56
C VAL A 209 13.62 -12.70 10.47
N LYS A 210 13.78 -11.97 11.60
CA LYS A 210 14.51 -10.69 11.62
C LYS A 210 15.97 -10.90 11.23
N ARG A 211 16.64 -11.90 11.79
CA ARG A 211 18.03 -12.25 11.43
C ARG A 211 18.13 -12.59 9.94
N VAL A 212 17.23 -13.40 9.41
CA VAL A 212 17.20 -13.72 7.96
C VAL A 212 17.05 -12.46 7.10
N ALA A 213 16.16 -11.54 7.49
CA ALA A 213 15.99 -10.27 6.79
C ALA A 213 17.26 -9.42 6.82
N ASP A 214 17.93 -9.34 7.97
CA ASP A 214 19.17 -8.58 8.14
C ASP A 214 20.34 -9.16 7.31
N GLU A 215 20.51 -10.48 7.36
CA GLU A 215 21.55 -11.20 6.60
C GLU A 215 21.37 -11.03 5.08
N ARG A 216 20.12 -10.93 4.62
CA ARG A 216 19.78 -10.72 3.21
C ARG A 216 19.70 -9.23 2.80
N GLY A 217 19.86 -8.30 3.74
CA GLY A 217 19.73 -6.85 3.48
C GLY A 217 18.34 -6.44 3.01
N THR A 218 17.29 -7.14 3.47
CA THR A 218 15.90 -6.88 3.07
C THR A 218 15.07 -6.38 4.27
N GLY A 219 13.77 -6.09 4.02
CA GLY A 219 12.87 -5.61 5.05
C GLY A 219 12.10 -6.72 5.76
N LEU A 220 11.44 -6.31 6.86
CA LEU A 220 10.49 -7.10 7.62
C LEU A 220 9.22 -6.28 7.85
N THR A 221 8.05 -6.89 7.65
CA THR A 221 6.77 -6.28 8.04
C THR A 221 5.91 -7.27 8.79
N LEU A 222 5.10 -6.77 9.72
CA LEU A 222 4.12 -7.55 10.49
C LEU A 222 2.96 -6.67 10.93
N HIS A 223 1.80 -7.30 11.20
CA HIS A 223 0.69 -6.63 11.86
C HIS A 223 1.07 -6.34 13.32
N HIS A 224 0.78 -5.13 13.77
CA HIS A 224 1.19 -4.68 15.09
C HIS A 224 0.14 -3.79 15.72
N ASN A 225 -0.27 -4.13 16.95
CA ASN A 225 -1.15 -3.32 17.78
C ASN A 225 -2.36 -2.80 16.98
N SER A 226 -3.11 -3.75 16.38
CA SER A 226 -4.26 -3.44 15.53
C SER A 226 -5.52 -3.01 16.30
N GLY A 227 -5.47 -3.06 17.64
CA GLY A 227 -6.56 -2.66 18.54
C GLY A 227 -6.22 -2.90 20.01
N PRO A 228 -7.14 -2.54 20.93
CA PRO A 228 -6.92 -2.65 22.39
C PRO A 228 -6.67 -4.08 22.88
N GLU A 229 -7.20 -5.08 22.16
CA GLU A 229 -7.02 -6.50 22.47
C GLU A 229 -5.55 -6.93 22.37
N ALA A 230 -4.84 -6.53 21.32
CA ALA A 230 -3.44 -6.83 21.10
C ALA A 230 -2.56 -6.33 22.27
N ARG A 231 -2.84 -5.10 22.74
CA ARG A 231 -2.17 -4.53 23.91
C ARG A 231 -2.44 -5.35 25.18
N ARG A 232 -3.71 -5.71 25.45
CA ARG A 232 -4.07 -6.50 26.63
C ARG A 232 -3.39 -7.86 26.61
N GLU A 233 -3.40 -8.53 25.45
CA GLU A 233 -2.78 -9.83 25.29
C GLU A 233 -1.25 -9.78 25.51
N SER A 234 -0.57 -8.76 25.00
CA SER A 234 0.85 -8.56 25.19
C SER A 234 1.21 -8.35 26.67
N LEU A 235 0.45 -7.51 27.37
CA LEU A 235 0.65 -7.28 28.80
C LEU A 235 0.44 -8.55 29.63
N VAL A 236 -0.57 -9.35 29.32
CA VAL A 236 -0.84 -10.63 30.01
C VAL A 236 0.28 -11.64 29.72
N ARG A 237 0.72 -11.75 28.48
CA ARG A 237 1.67 -12.78 28.04
C ARG A 237 3.12 -12.44 28.38
N HIS A 238 3.52 -11.18 28.28
CA HIS A 238 4.90 -10.73 28.34
C HIS A 238 5.19 -9.73 29.47
N GLY A 239 4.15 -9.17 30.10
CA GLY A 239 4.30 -8.07 31.06
C GLY A 239 4.75 -6.74 30.42
N LEU A 240 4.78 -6.69 29.09
CA LEU A 240 5.25 -5.58 28.26
C LEU A 240 4.18 -5.14 27.28
N ARG A 241 4.21 -3.88 26.88
CA ARG A 241 3.40 -3.39 25.76
C ARG A 241 3.93 -3.96 24.43
N PRO A 242 3.12 -4.00 23.36
CA PRO A 242 3.51 -4.67 22.11
C PRO A 242 4.83 -4.17 21.52
N THR A 243 5.07 -2.86 21.46
CA THR A 243 6.32 -2.29 20.93
C THR A 243 7.50 -2.55 21.85
N GLU A 244 7.32 -2.44 23.18
CA GLU A 244 8.34 -2.76 24.17
C GLU A 244 8.76 -4.24 24.09
N HIS A 245 7.80 -5.14 23.86
CA HIS A 245 8.10 -6.55 23.64
C HIS A 245 8.96 -6.75 22.39
N LEU A 246 8.58 -6.16 21.24
CA LEU A 246 9.38 -6.28 20.01
C LEU A 246 10.80 -5.70 20.18
N GLU A 247 10.93 -4.60 20.92
CA GLU A 247 12.25 -4.04 21.25
C GLU A 247 13.07 -4.99 22.13
N SER A 248 12.46 -5.53 23.19
CA SER A 248 13.15 -6.43 24.16
C SER A 248 13.71 -7.69 23.50
N ILE A 249 13.12 -8.12 22.38
CA ILE A 249 13.57 -9.27 21.59
C ILE A 249 14.40 -8.90 20.37
N GLY A 250 14.73 -7.61 20.18
CA GLY A 250 15.62 -7.12 19.11
C GLY A 250 15.03 -7.16 17.69
N VAL A 251 13.71 -7.06 17.54
CA VAL A 251 13.04 -7.11 16.23
C VAL A 251 12.96 -5.75 15.55
N LEU A 252 12.92 -4.65 16.30
CA LEU A 252 12.81 -3.31 15.76
C LEU A 252 14.08 -2.84 15.04
N GLY A 253 13.94 -1.96 14.06
CA GLY A 253 15.06 -1.42 13.31
C GLY A 253 14.65 -0.65 12.05
N PRO A 254 15.63 -0.02 11.35
CA PRO A 254 15.35 0.85 10.20
C PRO A 254 14.79 0.11 8.97
N ASN A 255 14.89 -1.21 8.92
CA ASN A 255 14.33 -2.07 7.88
C ASN A 255 13.03 -2.76 8.31
N VAL A 256 12.37 -2.27 9.36
CA VAL A 256 11.11 -2.83 9.87
C VAL A 256 9.96 -1.86 9.65
N LEU A 257 8.85 -2.40 9.14
CA LEU A 257 7.58 -1.70 8.93
C LEU A 257 6.49 -2.36 9.78
N LEU A 258 5.93 -1.64 10.74
CA LEU A 258 4.82 -2.11 11.57
C LEU A 258 3.48 -1.64 11.00
N SER A 259 2.56 -2.57 10.74
CA SER A 259 1.24 -2.23 10.19
C SER A 259 0.23 -1.94 11.29
N HIS A 260 -0.60 -0.90 11.11
CA HIS A 260 -1.63 -0.36 12.01
C HIS A 260 -1.11 0.51 13.15
N ALA A 261 -0.35 -0.04 14.10
CA ALA A 261 0.26 0.69 15.23
C ALA A 261 -0.70 1.63 15.97
N LEU A 262 -1.88 1.11 16.35
CA LEU A 262 -2.89 1.83 17.13
C LEU A 262 -2.61 1.73 18.63
N GLY A 263 -3.02 2.74 19.41
CA GLY A 263 -2.95 2.70 20.87
C GLY A 263 -1.55 2.74 21.47
N LEU A 264 -0.57 3.27 20.72
CA LEU A 264 0.78 3.52 21.20
C LEU A 264 0.78 4.58 22.32
N ASP A 265 1.65 4.44 23.32
CA ASP A 265 1.96 5.53 24.25
C ASP A 265 3.22 6.29 23.82
N GLU A 266 3.59 7.31 24.59
CA GLU A 266 4.75 8.16 24.28
C GLU A 266 6.06 7.37 24.30
N ALA A 267 6.22 6.39 25.19
CA ALA A 267 7.43 5.56 25.27
C ALA A 267 7.57 4.66 24.05
N GLU A 268 6.47 4.06 23.58
CA GLU A 268 6.45 3.27 22.35
C GLU A 268 6.74 4.12 21.10
N ILE A 269 6.20 5.34 21.02
CA ILE A 269 6.48 6.28 19.93
C ILE A 269 7.97 6.67 19.92
N GLU A 270 8.53 6.99 21.08
CA GLU A 270 9.96 7.30 21.23
C GLU A 270 10.84 6.11 20.84
N CYS A 271 10.43 4.89 21.20
CA CYS A 271 11.11 3.67 20.80
C CYS A 271 11.14 3.51 19.28
N LEU A 272 10.03 3.72 18.59
CA LEU A 272 9.95 3.66 17.11
C LEU A 272 10.83 4.73 16.46
N ALA A 273 10.83 5.95 17.00
CA ALA A 273 11.68 7.04 16.51
C ALA A 273 13.17 6.71 16.66
N ARG A 274 13.57 6.23 17.84
CA ARG A 274 14.98 5.89 18.19
C ARG A 274 15.50 4.70 17.39
N THR A 275 14.68 3.68 17.16
CA THR A 275 15.05 2.49 16.38
C THR A 275 14.99 2.71 14.87
N GLY A 276 14.39 3.82 14.43
CA GLY A 276 14.15 4.10 13.02
C GLY A 276 13.11 3.19 12.39
N THR A 277 12.31 2.50 13.20
CA THR A 277 11.21 1.63 12.73
C THR A 277 10.12 2.47 12.09
N ALA A 278 9.65 2.05 10.91
CA ALA A 278 8.58 2.73 10.17
C ALA A 278 7.20 2.13 10.49
N VAL A 279 6.15 2.88 10.18
CA VAL A 279 4.76 2.46 10.41
C VAL A 279 3.95 2.59 9.13
N ALA A 280 3.11 1.59 8.83
CA ALA A 280 2.07 1.65 7.82
C ALA A 280 0.70 1.82 8.50
N MET A 281 0.08 2.97 8.37
CA MET A 281 -1.22 3.24 8.99
C MET A 281 -2.37 3.12 7.99
N CYS A 282 -3.44 2.44 8.42
CA CYS A 282 -4.63 2.16 7.62
C CYS A 282 -5.85 2.91 8.21
N PRO A 283 -5.96 4.23 8.03
CA PRO A 283 -6.95 5.05 8.72
C PRO A 283 -8.39 4.68 8.36
N VAL A 284 -8.67 4.27 7.12
CA VAL A 284 -10.02 3.85 6.69
C VAL A 284 -10.44 2.55 7.36
N THR A 285 -9.56 1.54 7.37
CA THR A 285 -9.80 0.28 8.07
C THR A 285 -10.03 0.49 9.57
N ALA A 286 -9.19 1.31 10.19
CA ALA A 286 -9.33 1.61 11.61
C ALA A 286 -10.66 2.32 11.94
N ALA A 287 -11.07 3.28 11.11
CA ALA A 287 -12.34 4.00 11.28
C ALA A 287 -13.55 3.09 11.03
N LYS A 288 -13.58 2.38 9.90
CA LYS A 288 -14.66 1.46 9.54
C LYS A 288 -14.78 0.31 10.55
N GLY A 289 -13.66 -0.20 11.06
CA GLY A 289 -13.62 -1.24 12.08
C GLY A 289 -13.93 -0.76 13.50
N GLY A 290 -14.29 0.51 13.70
CA GLY A 290 -14.63 1.05 15.03
C GLY A 290 -13.48 1.00 16.03
N ARG A 291 -12.21 1.13 15.57
CA ARG A 291 -11.00 0.99 16.40
C ARG A 291 -10.70 2.20 17.30
N GLY A 292 -11.60 3.18 17.36
CA GLY A 292 -11.44 4.35 18.21
C GLY A 292 -10.26 5.25 17.84
N VAL A 293 -10.13 5.64 16.57
CA VAL A 293 -8.98 6.42 16.07
C VAL A 293 -8.82 7.77 16.80
N ALA A 294 -9.93 8.38 17.26
CA ALA A 294 -9.87 9.61 18.07
C ALA A 294 -9.05 9.42 19.34
N GLU A 295 -9.21 8.26 19.99
CA GLU A 295 -8.56 7.91 21.25
C GLU A 295 -7.22 7.19 21.05
N HIS A 296 -7.18 6.24 20.11
CA HIS A 296 -6.05 5.31 19.94
C HIS A 296 -5.14 5.63 18.75
N GLY A 297 -5.58 6.47 17.81
CA GLY A 297 -4.76 6.85 16.66
C GLY A 297 -3.65 7.82 17.06
N ARG A 298 -2.40 7.54 16.68
CA ARG A 298 -1.20 8.31 17.06
C ARG A 298 -0.42 8.82 15.85
N MET A 299 -1.06 8.95 14.69
CA MET A 299 -0.38 9.42 13.47
C MET A 299 0.27 10.81 13.63
N PRO A 300 -0.40 11.83 14.21
CA PRO A 300 0.23 13.13 14.41
C PRO A 300 1.46 13.06 15.33
N GLU A 301 1.38 12.28 16.40
CA GLU A 301 2.45 12.14 17.39
C GLU A 301 3.65 11.39 16.79
N LEU A 302 3.42 10.34 16.00
CA LEU A 302 4.47 9.64 15.25
C LEU A 302 5.19 10.59 14.29
N LEU A 303 4.45 11.35 13.50
CA LEU A 303 5.00 12.34 12.55
C LEU A 303 5.81 13.43 13.27
N ALA A 304 5.32 13.91 14.42
CA ALA A 304 6.01 14.93 15.23
C ALA A 304 7.36 14.43 15.80
N ARG A 305 7.51 13.12 16.01
CA ARG A 305 8.77 12.48 16.46
C ARG A 305 9.65 12.02 15.30
N GLY A 306 9.29 12.34 14.05
CA GLY A 306 10.06 11.97 12.86
C GLY A 306 9.97 10.50 12.46
N VAL A 307 9.01 9.74 13.01
CA VAL A 307 8.74 8.38 12.55
C VAL A 307 8.21 8.43 11.11
N ARG A 308 8.78 7.60 10.24
CA ARG A 308 8.32 7.47 8.86
C ARG A 308 6.98 6.73 8.84
N VAL A 309 5.97 7.39 8.30
CA VAL A 309 4.61 6.85 8.21
C VAL A 309 4.23 6.69 6.73
N ALA A 310 3.92 5.46 6.33
CA ALA A 310 3.27 5.15 5.07
C ALA A 310 1.75 5.06 5.27
N LEU A 311 0.95 5.40 4.26
CA LEU A 311 -0.48 5.09 4.23
C LEU A 311 -0.71 3.70 3.63
N GLY A 312 -1.68 2.98 4.17
CA GLY A 312 -2.12 1.68 3.68
C GLY A 312 -3.63 1.61 3.51
N CYS A 313 -4.09 0.86 2.51
CA CYS A 313 -5.52 0.59 2.32
C CYS A 313 -6.00 -0.62 3.12
N ASP A 314 -5.09 -1.52 3.52
CA ASP A 314 -5.42 -2.82 4.11
C ASP A 314 -6.27 -3.69 3.14
N SER A 315 -6.87 -4.74 3.63
CA SER A 315 -7.70 -5.66 2.85
C SER A 315 -8.90 -4.96 2.21
N PRO A 316 -9.26 -5.31 0.97
CA PRO A 316 -10.47 -4.83 0.31
C PRO A 316 -11.77 -5.26 1.02
N ASN A 317 -11.71 -6.19 1.97
CA ASN A 317 -12.83 -6.54 2.84
C ASN A 317 -12.87 -5.71 4.13
N ASN A 318 -11.77 -5.05 4.50
CA ASN A 318 -11.68 -4.18 5.67
C ASN A 318 -11.99 -2.72 5.32
N SER A 319 -11.23 -2.11 4.41
CA SER A 319 -11.46 -0.73 3.95
C SER A 319 -12.55 -0.62 2.87
N ASN A 320 -12.77 -1.68 2.11
CA ASN A 320 -13.64 -1.79 0.94
C ASN A 320 -13.20 -0.94 -0.28
N HIS A 321 -11.99 -0.37 -0.29
CA HIS A 321 -11.42 0.31 -1.44
C HIS A 321 -9.88 0.24 -1.43
N LEU A 322 -9.28 0.34 -2.61
CA LEU A 322 -7.83 0.41 -2.82
C LEU A 322 -7.42 1.79 -3.38
N ASP A 323 -8.03 2.85 -2.88
CA ASP A 323 -7.84 4.24 -3.31
C ASP A 323 -7.05 5.02 -2.24
N LEU A 324 -5.77 5.30 -2.52
CA LEU A 324 -4.93 6.10 -1.64
C LEU A 324 -5.32 7.59 -1.61
N VAL A 325 -6.02 8.13 -2.62
CA VAL A 325 -6.52 9.51 -2.57
C VAL A 325 -7.58 9.62 -1.46
N ARG A 326 -8.52 8.68 -1.42
CA ARG A 326 -9.51 8.59 -0.32
C ARG A 326 -8.86 8.33 1.03
N THR A 327 -7.79 7.52 1.06
CA THR A 327 -7.03 7.25 2.28
C THR A 327 -6.29 8.50 2.78
N MET A 328 -5.69 9.29 1.88
CA MET A 328 -5.10 10.60 2.21
C MET A 328 -6.14 11.57 2.77
N ASN A 329 -7.31 11.64 2.15
CA ASN A 329 -8.44 12.45 2.64
C ASN A 329 -8.81 12.05 4.07
N MET A 330 -9.04 10.77 4.31
CA MET A 330 -9.38 10.26 5.64
C MET A 330 -8.31 10.61 6.68
N ALA A 331 -7.03 10.39 6.37
CA ALA A 331 -5.93 10.75 7.26
C ALA A 331 -5.91 12.25 7.57
N ALA A 332 -6.09 13.10 6.56
CA ALA A 332 -6.08 14.54 6.73
C ALA A 332 -7.24 15.08 7.56
N ILE A 333 -8.46 14.59 7.38
CA ILE A 333 -9.65 15.12 8.08
C ILE A 333 -9.86 14.51 9.47
N GLN A 334 -9.65 13.20 9.62
CA GLN A 334 -9.94 12.46 10.85
C GLN A 334 -9.13 12.98 12.05
N TYR A 335 -7.85 13.28 11.86
CA TYR A 335 -6.99 13.73 12.95
C TYR A 335 -7.15 15.22 13.28
N LYS A 336 -7.62 16.04 12.34
CA LYS A 336 -8.04 17.41 12.63
C LYS A 336 -9.18 17.43 13.63
N ASP A 337 -10.19 16.61 13.39
CA ASP A 337 -11.35 16.45 14.29
C ASP A 337 -10.93 15.82 15.62
N ALA A 338 -10.21 14.70 15.59
CA ALA A 338 -9.75 13.99 16.77
C ALA A 338 -8.89 14.83 17.72
N ARG A 339 -8.13 15.79 17.23
CA ARG A 339 -7.29 16.69 18.02
C ARG A 339 -7.88 18.11 18.17
N ARG A 340 -9.04 18.40 17.54
CA ARG A 340 -9.66 19.73 17.48
C ARG A 340 -8.67 20.81 17.03
N ASP A 341 -7.83 20.45 16.04
CA ASP A 341 -6.78 21.32 15.50
C ASP A 341 -6.68 21.16 13.99
N MET A 342 -7.07 22.19 13.24
CA MET A 342 -7.04 22.21 11.78
C MET A 342 -5.63 22.04 11.17
N ARG A 343 -4.57 22.27 11.95
CA ARG A 343 -3.18 22.18 11.50
C ARG A 343 -2.66 20.74 11.45
N GLN A 344 -3.38 19.78 12.07
CA GLN A 344 -2.98 18.39 12.07
C GLN A 344 -3.05 17.83 10.64
N ILE A 345 -2.04 17.11 10.24
CA ILE A 345 -1.90 16.44 8.95
C ILE A 345 -2.42 17.30 7.79
N PRO A 346 -1.69 18.38 7.39
CA PRO A 346 -2.06 19.16 6.21
C PRO A 346 -2.02 18.31 4.94
N ALA A 347 -2.64 18.78 3.86
CA ALA A 347 -2.74 18.03 2.59
C ALA A 347 -1.36 17.58 2.07
N GLU A 348 -0.36 18.46 2.19
CA GLU A 348 1.02 18.16 1.77
C GLU A 348 1.61 16.96 2.55
N ARG A 349 1.34 16.89 3.85
CA ARG A 349 1.81 15.78 4.68
C ARG A 349 1.10 14.47 4.33
N ALA A 350 -0.21 14.52 4.04
CA ALA A 350 -0.96 13.35 3.58
C ALA A 350 -0.41 12.84 2.24
N LEU A 351 -0.07 13.74 1.31
CA LEU A 351 0.56 13.37 0.04
C LEU A 351 1.97 12.80 0.24
N GLU A 352 2.79 13.37 1.14
CA GLU A 352 4.10 12.80 1.47
C GLU A 352 4.01 11.37 2.00
N MET A 353 3.04 11.07 2.88
CA MET A 353 2.82 9.71 3.40
C MET A 353 2.41 8.71 2.33
N ALA A 354 1.70 9.15 1.30
CA ALA A 354 1.31 8.31 0.17
C ALA A 354 2.37 8.22 -0.95
N THR A 355 3.46 8.98 -0.86
CA THR A 355 4.50 9.07 -1.91
C THR A 355 5.91 8.97 -1.31
N LEU A 356 6.60 10.09 -1.10
CA LEU A 356 8.01 10.12 -0.67
C LEU A 356 8.23 9.47 0.71
N MET A 357 7.43 9.84 1.70
CA MET A 357 7.56 9.26 3.04
C MET A 357 7.17 7.77 3.05
N GLY A 358 6.13 7.39 2.27
CA GLY A 358 5.79 5.99 2.03
C GLY A 358 6.97 5.22 1.42
N ALA A 359 7.60 5.74 0.37
CA ALA A 359 8.78 5.14 -0.23
C ALA A 359 9.97 5.05 0.77
N GLN A 360 10.20 6.09 1.57
CA GLN A 360 11.22 6.08 2.62
C GLN A 360 10.94 5.05 3.71
N ALA A 361 9.68 4.85 4.08
CA ALA A 361 9.28 3.83 5.05
C ALA A 361 9.60 2.40 4.54
N LEU A 362 9.61 2.22 3.21
CA LEU A 362 9.94 0.96 2.55
C LEU A 362 11.42 0.82 2.16
N GLY A 363 12.28 1.78 2.53
CA GLY A 363 13.68 1.79 2.09
C GLY A 363 13.88 2.08 0.60
N LEU A 364 12.85 2.61 -0.08
CA LEU A 364 12.86 2.92 -1.51
C LEU A 364 12.95 4.43 -1.80
N GLY A 365 13.14 5.26 -0.78
CA GLY A 365 13.11 6.73 -0.90
C GLY A 365 14.16 7.29 -1.87
N ASP A 366 15.29 6.63 -2.05
CA ASP A 366 16.33 7.06 -2.98
C ASP A 366 15.94 6.82 -4.45
N GLU A 367 15.07 5.86 -4.70
CA GLU A 367 14.64 5.50 -6.06
C GLU A 367 13.25 6.03 -6.43
N GLN A 368 12.35 6.18 -5.48
CA GLN A 368 10.93 6.47 -5.71
C GLN A 368 10.39 7.62 -4.86
N GLY A 369 9.12 7.98 -5.08
CA GLY A 369 8.33 8.89 -4.24
C GLY A 369 8.52 10.36 -4.55
N SER A 370 9.36 10.74 -5.52
CA SER A 370 9.52 12.12 -5.99
C SER A 370 9.75 12.21 -7.50
N VAL A 371 9.37 13.33 -8.11
CA VAL A 371 9.64 13.65 -9.51
C VAL A 371 10.93 14.47 -9.58
N ALA A 372 12.06 13.76 -9.62
CA ALA A 372 13.39 14.36 -9.64
C ALA A 372 14.34 13.57 -10.56
N PRO A 373 15.35 14.23 -11.17
CA PRO A 373 16.33 13.53 -11.99
C PRO A 373 17.00 12.36 -11.25
N GLY A 374 17.15 11.23 -11.92
CA GLY A 374 17.73 10.00 -11.37
C GLY A 374 16.72 9.07 -10.70
N LYS A 375 15.56 9.55 -10.29
CA LYS A 375 14.49 8.72 -9.72
C LYS A 375 13.84 7.82 -10.77
N ARG A 376 13.21 6.73 -10.32
CA ARG A 376 12.36 5.90 -11.18
C ARG A 376 11.21 6.74 -11.75
N ALA A 377 10.86 6.49 -12.97
CA ALA A 377 9.72 7.15 -13.60
C ALA A 377 8.43 6.41 -13.23
N ASP A 378 8.05 6.56 -11.96
CA ASP A 378 6.80 6.11 -11.37
C ASP A 378 5.91 7.34 -11.15
N LEU A 379 4.96 7.60 -12.05
CA LEU A 379 4.23 8.86 -12.15
C LEU A 379 2.73 8.63 -12.31
N VAL A 380 1.93 9.58 -11.78
CA VAL A 380 0.48 9.64 -11.98
C VAL A 380 0.09 10.99 -12.54
N LEU A 381 -0.75 10.97 -13.57
CA LEU A 381 -1.28 12.15 -14.24
C LEU A 381 -2.79 12.22 -14.02
N PHE A 382 -3.27 13.31 -13.41
CA PHE A 382 -4.67 13.54 -13.08
C PHE A 382 -5.32 14.53 -14.05
N ASP A 383 -6.48 14.17 -14.62
CA ASP A 383 -7.25 15.06 -15.50
C ASP A 383 -7.96 16.15 -14.69
N THR A 384 -7.59 17.40 -14.94
CA THR A 384 -8.15 18.56 -14.26
C THR A 384 -9.42 19.10 -14.92
N ARG A 385 -9.91 18.50 -16.02
CA ARG A 385 -11.17 18.90 -16.69
C ARG A 385 -12.40 18.28 -16.02
N ARG A 386 -12.30 18.03 -14.74
CA ARG A 386 -13.35 17.41 -13.91
C ARG A 386 -13.80 18.40 -12.84
N PRO A 387 -15.07 18.34 -12.38
CA PRO A 387 -15.60 19.28 -11.40
C PRO A 387 -14.80 19.38 -10.10
N GLU A 388 -14.30 18.25 -9.58
CA GLU A 388 -13.52 18.17 -8.35
C GLU A 388 -12.16 18.88 -8.43
N TRP A 389 -11.71 19.22 -9.63
CA TRP A 389 -10.50 20.00 -9.85
C TRP A 389 -10.76 21.50 -10.10
N GLN A 390 -12.03 21.95 -10.13
CA GLN A 390 -12.39 23.34 -10.34
C GLN A 390 -12.77 24.00 -8.99
N ALA A 391 -12.28 25.19 -8.64
CA ALA A 391 -11.21 25.93 -9.30
C ALA A 391 -9.84 25.45 -8.81
N LEU A 392 -8.87 25.40 -9.72
CA LEU A 392 -7.54 24.87 -9.42
C LEU A 392 -6.54 26.00 -9.08
N PHE A 393 -6.36 26.25 -7.78
CA PHE A 393 -5.36 27.19 -7.25
C PHE A 393 -4.22 26.49 -6.50
N ASN A 394 -4.52 25.37 -5.81
CA ASN A 394 -3.54 24.56 -5.12
C ASN A 394 -3.78 23.08 -5.50
N PRO A 395 -2.92 22.50 -6.37
CA PRO A 395 -3.12 21.14 -6.85
C PRO A 395 -3.06 20.08 -5.74
N VAL A 396 -2.33 20.33 -4.64
CA VAL A 396 -2.23 19.39 -3.53
C VAL A 396 -3.52 19.37 -2.70
N ASN A 397 -4.08 20.55 -2.42
CA ASN A 397 -5.37 20.65 -1.73
C ASN A 397 -6.50 20.06 -2.57
N ASN A 398 -6.53 20.35 -3.89
CA ASN A 398 -7.54 19.75 -4.77
C ASN A 398 -7.41 18.21 -4.78
N LEU A 399 -6.19 17.69 -4.87
CA LEU A 399 -5.96 16.24 -4.86
C LEU A 399 -6.45 15.60 -3.56
N VAL A 400 -6.06 16.13 -2.41
CA VAL A 400 -6.31 15.49 -1.11
C VAL A 400 -7.74 15.66 -0.61
N TYR A 401 -8.34 16.86 -0.84
CA TYR A 401 -9.65 17.16 -0.26
C TYR A 401 -10.82 16.98 -1.23
N ASN A 402 -10.60 17.15 -2.54
CA ASN A 402 -11.69 17.20 -3.50
C ASN A 402 -11.70 16.01 -4.46
N ALA A 403 -10.52 15.54 -4.90
CA ALA A 403 -10.39 14.49 -5.90
C ALA A 403 -10.54 13.07 -5.31
N ASP A 404 -10.62 12.11 -6.20
CA ASP A 404 -10.47 10.67 -5.95
C ASP A 404 -9.79 9.99 -7.14
N GLY A 405 -9.61 8.67 -7.07
CA GLY A 405 -8.95 7.91 -8.12
C GLY A 405 -9.61 8.00 -9.50
N ARG A 406 -10.88 8.41 -9.62
CA ARG A 406 -11.57 8.57 -10.91
C ARG A 406 -10.97 9.65 -11.80
N SER A 407 -10.16 10.55 -11.26
CA SER A 407 -9.44 11.58 -12.02
C SER A 407 -8.07 11.13 -12.53
N VAL A 408 -7.60 9.93 -12.20
CA VAL A 408 -6.37 9.35 -12.72
C VAL A 408 -6.52 9.07 -14.22
N HIS A 409 -5.78 9.81 -15.04
CA HIS A 409 -5.79 9.73 -16.49
C HIS A 409 -4.74 8.74 -17.02
N THR A 410 -3.50 8.88 -16.53
CA THR A 410 -2.37 8.07 -16.99
C THR A 410 -1.51 7.65 -15.79
N VAL A 411 -1.06 6.40 -15.78
CA VAL A 411 -0.11 5.89 -14.80
C VAL A 411 1.11 5.32 -15.52
N ILE A 412 2.27 5.70 -15.03
CA ILE A 412 3.57 5.27 -15.54
C ILE A 412 4.28 4.53 -14.39
N VAL A 413 4.72 3.31 -14.66
CA VAL A 413 5.52 2.51 -13.73
C VAL A 413 6.82 2.14 -14.41
N ASP A 414 7.94 2.47 -13.78
CA ASP A 414 9.29 2.16 -14.27
C ASP A 414 9.49 2.64 -15.72
N GLY A 415 8.92 3.81 -16.05
CA GLY A 415 8.96 4.42 -17.39
C GLY A 415 7.97 3.85 -18.42
N ARG A 416 7.21 2.82 -18.07
CA ARG A 416 6.19 2.20 -18.94
C ARG A 416 4.81 2.77 -18.63
N VAL A 417 4.06 3.16 -19.62
CA VAL A 417 2.65 3.58 -19.47
C VAL A 417 1.80 2.33 -19.27
N VAL A 418 1.26 2.13 -18.07
CA VAL A 418 0.42 0.96 -17.69
C VAL A 418 -1.07 1.29 -17.68
N VAL A 419 -1.42 2.57 -17.48
CA VAL A 419 -2.76 3.11 -17.70
C VAL A 419 -2.63 4.28 -18.65
N ASP A 420 -3.35 4.27 -19.75
CA ASP A 420 -3.35 5.31 -20.79
C ASP A 420 -4.77 5.82 -21.05
N ALA A 421 -4.98 7.10 -20.86
CA ALA A 421 -6.30 7.74 -21.03
C ALA A 421 -7.43 6.91 -20.37
N TYR A 422 -7.28 6.60 -19.09
CA TYR A 422 -8.18 5.81 -18.23
C TYR A 422 -8.28 4.31 -18.54
N ARG A 423 -7.53 3.80 -19.51
CA ARG A 423 -7.57 2.40 -19.92
C ARG A 423 -6.29 1.66 -19.59
N GLN A 424 -6.43 0.44 -19.18
CA GLN A 424 -5.33 -0.50 -19.00
C GLN A 424 -5.19 -1.37 -20.24
N SER A 425 -3.93 -1.66 -20.61
CA SER A 425 -3.64 -2.45 -21.81
C SER A 425 -3.47 -3.95 -21.52
N PHE A 426 -3.33 -4.32 -20.25
CA PHE A 426 -2.97 -5.68 -19.86
C PHE A 426 -4.18 -6.60 -19.59
N VAL A 427 -5.40 -6.06 -19.55
CA VAL A 427 -6.61 -6.83 -19.25
C VAL A 427 -7.84 -6.25 -19.96
N ASP A 428 -8.75 -7.13 -20.37
CA ASP A 428 -10.13 -6.79 -20.74
C ASP A 428 -10.95 -6.71 -19.44
N GLU A 429 -11.32 -5.51 -19.03
CA GLU A 429 -11.98 -5.27 -17.74
C GLU A 429 -13.39 -5.87 -17.68
N ASP A 430 -14.18 -5.80 -18.74
CA ASP A 430 -15.55 -6.36 -18.75
C ASP A 430 -15.51 -7.87 -18.55
N ARG A 431 -14.56 -8.52 -19.22
CA ARG A 431 -14.33 -9.95 -19.08
C ARG A 431 -13.80 -10.32 -17.68
N LEU A 432 -12.88 -9.50 -17.14
CA LEU A 432 -12.35 -9.67 -15.79
C LEU A 432 -13.48 -9.57 -14.76
N PHE A 433 -14.32 -8.54 -14.83
CA PHE A 433 -15.40 -8.32 -13.87
C PHE A 433 -16.41 -9.46 -13.85
N ALA A 434 -16.82 -9.94 -15.05
CA ALA A 434 -17.68 -11.10 -15.15
C ALA A 434 -17.04 -12.36 -14.53
N ARG A 435 -15.75 -12.59 -14.80
CA ARG A 435 -15.03 -13.75 -14.26
C ARG A 435 -14.88 -13.69 -12.73
N VAL A 436 -14.58 -12.53 -12.18
CA VAL A 436 -14.43 -12.36 -10.71
C VAL A 436 -15.78 -12.52 -10.00
N GLN A 437 -16.89 -12.05 -10.59
CA GLN A 437 -18.23 -12.30 -10.05
C GLN A 437 -18.52 -13.80 -9.98
N GLU A 438 -18.28 -14.53 -11.06
CA GLU A 438 -18.43 -16.00 -11.10
C GLU A 438 -17.56 -16.71 -10.06
N ILE A 439 -16.30 -16.26 -9.87
CA ILE A 439 -15.38 -16.79 -8.85
C ILE A 439 -15.98 -16.58 -7.46
N GLY A 440 -16.48 -15.39 -7.15
CA GLY A 440 -17.10 -15.09 -5.86
C GLY A 440 -18.27 -16.01 -5.55
N GLU A 441 -19.17 -16.20 -6.50
CA GLU A 441 -20.32 -17.11 -6.38
C GLU A 441 -19.90 -18.56 -6.12
N ARG A 442 -18.92 -19.05 -6.89
CA ARG A 442 -18.36 -20.40 -6.72
C ARG A 442 -17.68 -20.61 -5.36
N LEU A 443 -16.92 -19.59 -4.89
CA LEU A 443 -16.27 -19.63 -3.58
C LEU A 443 -17.28 -19.75 -2.44
N LEU A 444 -18.37 -18.98 -2.48
CA LEU A 444 -19.43 -19.06 -1.47
C LEU A 444 -20.07 -20.43 -1.43
N VAL A 445 -20.40 -21.01 -2.59
CA VAL A 445 -20.94 -22.38 -2.69
C VAL A 445 -19.94 -23.41 -2.15
N ARG A 446 -18.68 -23.35 -2.58
CA ARG A 446 -17.63 -24.31 -2.19
C ARG A 446 -17.34 -24.29 -0.71
N THR A 447 -17.31 -23.12 -0.10
CA THR A 447 -16.95 -22.97 1.31
C THR A 447 -18.14 -23.15 2.25
N GLY A 448 -19.37 -23.06 1.73
CA GLY A 448 -20.59 -23.04 2.55
C GLY A 448 -20.59 -21.86 3.54
N VAL A 449 -19.89 -20.78 3.25
CA VAL A 449 -19.92 -19.56 4.06
C VAL A 449 -21.30 -18.93 3.90
N THR A 450 -22.04 -18.90 4.98
CA THR A 450 -23.33 -18.21 5.08
C THR A 450 -23.13 -16.97 5.94
N LEU A 451 -23.65 -15.84 5.48
CA LEU A 451 -23.58 -14.56 6.17
C LEU A 451 -24.99 -14.10 6.54
N PRO A 452 -25.15 -13.24 7.55
CA PRO A 452 -26.40 -12.57 7.82
C PRO A 452 -26.91 -11.90 6.53
N GLY A 453 -28.21 -12.03 6.27
CA GLY A 453 -28.83 -11.38 5.13
C GLY A 453 -28.64 -9.86 5.16
N SER A 454 -28.73 -9.24 3.98
CA SER A 454 -28.76 -7.78 3.88
C SER A 454 -29.93 -7.22 4.73
N ARG A 455 -29.70 -6.08 5.42
CA ARG A 455 -30.77 -5.36 6.11
C ARG A 455 -31.88 -4.87 5.17
N TRP A 456 -31.53 -4.73 3.89
CA TRP A 456 -32.45 -4.37 2.84
C TRP A 456 -32.69 -5.60 1.97
N PRO A 457 -33.96 -5.99 1.70
CA PRO A 457 -34.23 -7.18 0.91
C PRO A 457 -33.70 -7.02 -0.52
N ILE A 458 -33.01 -8.04 -0.97
CA ILE A 458 -32.65 -8.18 -2.39
C ILE A 458 -33.77 -9.04 -3.00
N VAL A 459 -34.58 -8.46 -3.87
CA VAL A 459 -35.74 -9.07 -4.53
C VAL A 459 -35.49 -9.28 -6.01
#